data_961481fcdce0bb567efe865fe8665444
#
_entry.id   961481fcdce0bb567efe865fe8665444
#
_cell.length_a   1.000
_cell.length_b   1.000
_cell.length_c   1.000
_cell.angle_alpha   90.00
_cell.angle_beta   90.00
_cell.angle_gamma   90.00
#
_symmetry.space_group_name_H-M   'P 1'
#
loop_
_entity.id
_entity.type
_entity.pdbx_description
1 polymer ?
#
loop_
_entity_poly.entity_id
_entity_poly.type
_entity_poly.pdbx_seq_one_letter_code
_entity_poly.pdbx_strand_id
1 'polypeptide(L)'
;MIALRLVVDTNILVSAALKPDGLQRTVLVLAITRPARLFVSQAILAEYRTVLARREFGISRGLRQQLLQLVKNHGRLVNPVRAVGVAKDPDDNKFLECADAARADYLITGNQRHFPPFWKTTKVISSREFISLVAPHLLPQGGRGPA
;
A
#
# COMPACT_ATOMS: atom_id res chain seq x y z
N MET A 1 15.56 16.11 0.19
CA MET A 1 14.52 15.20 -0.30
C MET A 1 13.63 14.77 0.86
N ILE A 2 12.34 14.95 0.71
CA ILE A 2 11.38 14.64 1.77
C ILE A 2 11.11 13.13 1.80
N ALA A 3 11.25 12.53 2.98
CA ALA A 3 10.92 11.12 3.16
C ALA A 3 9.41 10.98 3.34
N LEU A 4 8.73 10.47 2.32
CA LEU A 4 7.29 10.22 2.39
C LEU A 4 6.99 9.03 3.29
N ARG A 5 6.01 9.19 4.15
CA ARG A 5 5.55 8.17 5.09
C ARG A 5 4.28 7.55 4.50
N LEU A 6 4.30 6.24 4.28
CA LEU A 6 3.29 5.56 3.48
C LEU A 6 2.66 4.39 4.22
N VAL A 7 1.37 4.20 3.99
CA VAL A 7 0.65 2.96 4.32
C VAL A 7 0.06 2.42 3.02
N VAL A 8 0.12 1.11 2.83
CA VAL A 8 -0.30 0.46 1.60
C VAL A 8 -1.40 -0.56 1.91
N ASP A 9 -2.54 -0.43 1.22
CA ASP A 9 -3.65 -1.35 1.34
C ASP A 9 -3.30 -2.73 0.79
N THR A 10 -3.91 -3.76 1.35
CA THR A 10 -3.64 -5.17 1.01
C THR A 10 -3.80 -5.46 -0.49
N ASN A 11 -4.79 -4.83 -1.16
CA ASN A 11 -5.01 -5.07 -2.58
C ASN A 11 -3.81 -4.68 -3.45
N ILE A 12 -2.99 -3.74 -3.00
CA ILE A 12 -1.76 -3.38 -3.70
C ILE A 12 -0.78 -4.56 -3.69
N LEU A 13 -0.61 -5.23 -2.54
CA LEU A 13 0.25 -6.40 -2.43
C LEU A 13 -0.25 -7.57 -3.29
N VAL A 14 -1.56 -7.81 -3.26
CA VAL A 14 -2.17 -8.87 -4.08
C VAL A 14 -1.91 -8.60 -5.55
N SER A 15 -2.19 -7.39 -6.01
CA SER A 15 -1.97 -7.02 -7.41
C SER A 15 -0.50 -7.07 -7.80
N ALA A 16 0.40 -6.67 -6.89
CA ALA A 16 1.84 -6.76 -7.11
C ALA A 16 2.30 -8.21 -7.30
N ALA A 17 1.68 -9.15 -6.55
CA ALA A 17 1.98 -10.57 -6.69
C ALA A 17 1.45 -11.15 -8.01
N LEU A 18 0.23 -10.75 -8.39
CA LEU A 18 -0.45 -11.31 -9.57
C LEU A 18 0.04 -10.70 -10.88
N LYS A 19 0.51 -9.45 -10.84
CA LYS A 19 0.94 -8.71 -12.05
C LYS A 19 2.32 -8.08 -11.81
N PRO A 20 3.41 -8.85 -12.01
CA PRO A 20 4.77 -8.32 -11.76
C PRO A 20 5.10 -7.06 -12.56
N ASP A 21 4.48 -6.86 -13.72
CA ASP A 21 4.72 -5.69 -14.57
C ASP A 21 3.72 -4.55 -14.32
N GLY A 22 2.84 -4.71 -13.33
CA GLY A 22 1.79 -3.72 -13.06
C GLY A 22 2.27 -2.55 -12.22
N LEU A 23 1.43 -1.51 -12.17
CA LEU A 23 1.71 -0.30 -11.38
C LEU A 23 1.85 -0.62 -9.89
N GLN A 24 1.11 -1.59 -9.39
CA GLN A 24 1.13 -1.94 -7.97
C GLN A 24 2.48 -2.51 -7.55
N ARG A 25 3.14 -3.28 -8.42
CA ARG A 25 4.50 -3.76 -8.15
C ARG A 25 5.47 -2.57 -8.07
N THR A 26 5.32 -1.60 -8.96
CA THR A 26 6.11 -0.37 -8.94
C THR A 26 5.90 0.40 -7.64
N VAL A 27 4.64 0.54 -7.21
CA VAL A 27 4.32 1.19 -5.93
C VAL A 27 5.02 0.49 -4.77
N LEU A 28 4.95 -0.84 -4.71
CA LEU A 28 5.56 -1.60 -3.63
C LEU A 28 7.08 -1.38 -3.60
N VAL A 29 7.74 -1.44 -4.74
CA VAL A 29 9.18 -1.20 -4.84
C VAL A 29 9.52 0.21 -4.37
N LEU A 30 8.77 1.21 -4.80
CA LEU A 30 9.01 2.60 -4.38
C LEU A 30 8.78 2.77 -2.87
N ALA A 31 7.74 2.13 -2.34
CA ALA A 31 7.38 2.26 -0.92
C ALA A 31 8.44 1.67 0.02
N ILE A 32 9.15 0.64 -0.42
CA ILE A 32 10.21 0.01 0.39
C ILE A 32 11.61 0.53 0.05
N THR A 33 11.71 1.50 -0.84
CA THR A 33 12.99 2.06 -1.28
C THR A 33 13.13 3.48 -0.73
N ARG A 34 14.25 3.75 -0.07
CA ARG A 34 14.53 5.10 0.44
C ARG A 34 14.50 6.11 -0.70
N PRO A 35 14.02 7.34 -0.45
CA PRO A 35 13.71 7.94 0.85
C PRO A 35 12.31 7.62 1.40
N ALA A 36 11.45 6.93 0.67
CA ALA A 36 10.13 6.56 1.16
C ALA A 36 10.24 5.61 2.37
N ARG A 37 9.22 5.65 3.23
CA ARG A 37 9.13 4.79 4.42
C ARG A 37 7.76 4.15 4.46
N LEU A 38 7.75 2.83 4.40
CA LEU A 38 6.53 2.04 4.55
C LEU A 38 6.27 1.77 6.03
N PHE A 39 5.03 1.98 6.46
CA PHE A 39 4.60 1.67 7.82
C PHE A 39 3.56 0.57 7.82
N VAL A 40 3.64 -0.30 8.81
CA VAL A 40 2.72 -1.42 9.00
C VAL A 40 2.38 -1.53 10.48
N SER A 41 1.25 -2.19 10.77
CA SER A 41 0.88 -2.61 12.12
C SER A 41 0.77 -4.12 12.16
N GLN A 42 0.66 -4.69 13.34
CA GLN A 42 0.43 -6.13 13.47
C GLN A 42 -0.85 -6.55 12.77
N ALA A 43 -1.92 -5.75 12.88
CA ALA A 43 -3.19 -6.03 12.21
C ALA A 43 -3.04 -6.05 10.69
N ILE A 44 -2.28 -5.10 10.13
CA ILE A 44 -2.02 -5.05 8.69
C ILE A 44 -1.19 -6.25 8.24
N LEU A 45 -0.13 -6.59 8.97
CA LEU A 45 0.69 -7.76 8.63
C LEU A 45 -0.11 -9.05 8.65
N ALA A 46 -1.00 -9.20 9.64
CA ALA A 46 -1.89 -10.35 9.72
C ALA A 46 -2.82 -10.42 8.50
N GLU A 47 -3.38 -9.30 8.09
CA GLU A 47 -4.23 -9.25 6.91
C GLU A 47 -3.44 -9.56 5.63
N TYR A 48 -2.26 -8.99 5.45
CA TYR A 48 -1.41 -9.30 4.31
C TYR A 48 -1.20 -10.81 4.19
N ARG A 49 -0.83 -11.44 5.30
CA ARG A 49 -0.59 -12.89 5.34
C ARG A 49 -1.83 -13.68 4.95
N THR A 50 -2.96 -13.36 5.55
CA THR A 50 -4.22 -14.08 5.35
C THR A 50 -4.73 -13.93 3.92
N VAL A 51 -4.74 -12.72 3.42
CA VAL A 51 -5.30 -12.42 2.09
C VAL A 51 -4.41 -12.97 0.97
N LEU A 52 -3.08 -12.83 1.09
CA LEU A 52 -2.15 -13.39 0.10
C LEU A 52 -2.28 -14.92 0.00
N ALA A 53 -2.71 -15.58 1.08
CA ALA A 53 -2.86 -17.02 1.12
C ALA A 53 -4.20 -17.53 0.57
N ARG A 54 -5.10 -16.64 0.15
CA ARG A 54 -6.39 -17.07 -0.40
C ARG A 54 -6.19 -17.89 -1.66
N ARG A 55 -6.89 -19.03 -1.73
CA ARG A 55 -6.76 -19.98 -2.85
C ARG A 55 -7.07 -19.36 -4.20
N GLU A 56 -8.06 -18.49 -4.24
CA GLU A 56 -8.53 -17.87 -5.47
C GLU A 56 -7.45 -17.06 -6.16
N PHE A 57 -6.45 -16.58 -5.43
CA PHE A 57 -5.37 -15.83 -6.05
C PHE A 57 -4.27 -16.71 -6.64
N GLY A 58 -4.14 -17.94 -6.19
CA GLY A 58 -3.15 -18.86 -6.71
C GLY A 58 -1.71 -18.41 -6.56
N ILE A 59 -1.42 -17.56 -5.58
CA ILE A 59 -0.07 -17.05 -5.32
C ILE A 59 0.74 -18.14 -4.64
N SER A 60 1.90 -18.49 -5.19
CA SER A 60 2.75 -19.52 -4.62
C SER A 60 3.21 -19.19 -3.22
N ARG A 61 3.44 -20.22 -2.40
CA ARG A 61 3.94 -20.03 -1.04
C ARG A 61 5.27 -19.27 -1.02
N GLY A 62 6.16 -19.60 -1.95
CA GLY A 62 7.45 -18.92 -2.04
C GLY A 62 7.31 -17.43 -2.30
N LEU A 63 6.44 -17.04 -3.24
CA LEU A 63 6.21 -15.62 -3.54
C LEU A 63 5.54 -14.91 -2.36
N ARG A 64 4.58 -15.55 -1.71
CA ARG A 64 3.93 -14.97 -0.50
C ARG A 64 4.95 -14.68 0.59
N GLN A 65 5.83 -15.66 0.86
CA GLN A 65 6.86 -15.51 1.88
C GLN A 65 7.85 -14.41 1.51
N GLN A 66 8.23 -14.34 0.24
CA GLN A 66 9.13 -13.30 -0.26
C GLN A 66 8.55 -11.91 -0.06
N LEU A 67 7.29 -11.70 -0.44
CA LEU A 67 6.62 -10.41 -0.29
C LEU A 67 6.48 -10.00 1.18
N LEU A 68 6.06 -10.95 2.03
CA LEU A 68 5.93 -10.68 3.46
C LEU A 68 7.29 -10.36 4.10
N GLN A 69 8.34 -11.04 3.66
CA GLN A 69 9.69 -10.78 4.17
C GLN A 69 10.18 -9.39 3.75
N LEU A 70 9.92 -9.00 2.50
CA LEU A 70 10.27 -7.65 2.04
C LEU A 70 9.58 -6.57 2.87
N VAL A 71 8.28 -6.75 3.13
CA VAL A 71 7.52 -5.81 3.95
C VAL A 71 8.06 -5.75 5.37
N LYS A 72 8.35 -6.90 5.98
CA LYS A 72 8.89 -6.95 7.33
C LYS A 72 10.27 -6.33 7.44
N ASN A 73 11.13 -6.58 6.44
CA ASN A 73 12.52 -6.09 6.47
C ASN A 73 12.60 -4.58 6.23
N HIS A 74 11.72 -4.05 5.40
CA HIS A 74 11.79 -2.65 4.99
C HIS A 74 10.69 -1.78 5.61
N GLY A 75 9.61 -2.40 6.09
CA GLY A 75 8.54 -1.69 6.77
C GLY A 75 8.90 -1.37 8.21
N ARG A 76 8.29 -0.32 8.73
CA ARG A 76 8.40 0.06 10.13
C ARG A 76 7.11 -0.30 10.84
N LEU A 77 7.23 -1.05 11.94
CA LEU A 77 6.09 -1.42 12.75
C LEU A 77 5.68 -0.26 13.64
N VAL A 78 4.40 0.08 13.62
CA VAL A 78 3.80 1.03 14.56
C VAL A 78 2.68 0.36 15.34
N ASN A 79 2.40 0.89 16.52
CA ASN A 79 1.33 0.39 17.38
C ASN A 79 0.23 1.44 17.47
N PRO A 80 -0.86 1.32 16.70
CA PRO A 80 -1.97 2.24 16.79
C PRO A 80 -2.57 2.24 18.19
N VAL A 81 -2.83 3.43 18.72
CA VAL A 81 -3.39 3.59 20.06
C VAL A 81 -4.82 4.12 20.03
N ARG A 82 -5.30 4.58 18.88
CA ARG A 82 -6.64 5.13 18.71
C ARG A 82 -7.41 4.30 17.71
N ALA A 83 -8.63 3.93 18.08
CA ALA A 83 -9.54 3.30 17.14
C ALA A 83 -10.10 4.33 16.17
N VAL A 84 -10.21 3.94 14.89
CA VAL A 84 -10.79 4.76 13.83
C VAL A 84 -12.02 4.04 13.30
N GLY A 85 -13.13 4.76 13.09
CA GLY A 85 -14.39 4.16 12.70
C GLY A 85 -15.03 4.79 11.47
N VAL A 86 -14.24 5.34 10.53
CA VAL A 86 -14.76 6.10 9.39
C VAL A 86 -14.72 5.39 8.05
N ALA A 87 -14.04 4.26 7.94
CA ALA A 87 -14.05 3.48 6.70
C ALA A 87 -15.41 2.81 6.51
N LYS A 88 -15.84 2.66 5.25
CA LYS A 88 -17.11 1.98 4.93
C LYS A 88 -17.12 0.54 5.41
N ASP A 89 -16.03 -0.18 5.20
CA ASP A 89 -15.82 -1.52 5.74
C ASP A 89 -15.00 -1.36 7.02
N PRO A 90 -15.51 -1.82 8.18
CA PRO A 90 -14.75 -1.75 9.43
C PRO A 90 -13.38 -2.39 9.37
N ASP A 91 -13.19 -3.42 8.55
CA ASP A 91 -11.89 -4.07 8.38
C ASP A 91 -10.84 -3.14 7.78
N ASP A 92 -11.25 -2.12 7.06
CA ASP A 92 -10.33 -1.16 6.44
C ASP A 92 -9.81 -0.11 7.43
N ASN A 93 -10.43 0.01 8.59
CA ASN A 93 -10.01 1.00 9.59
C ASN A 93 -8.58 0.76 10.10
N LYS A 94 -8.09 -0.49 10.04
CA LYS A 94 -6.71 -0.79 10.45
C LYS A 94 -5.67 0.02 9.65
N PHE A 95 -5.96 0.33 8.39
CA PHE A 95 -5.06 1.14 7.55
C PHE A 95 -5.06 2.61 8.00
N LEU A 96 -6.23 3.14 8.35
CA LEU A 96 -6.34 4.50 8.87
C LEU A 96 -5.72 4.61 10.26
N GLU A 97 -5.89 3.59 11.08
CA GLU A 97 -5.27 3.52 12.41
C GLU A 97 -3.75 3.52 12.32
N CYS A 98 -3.21 2.74 11.39
CA CYS A 98 -1.78 2.71 11.12
C CYS A 98 -1.30 4.07 10.59
N ALA A 99 -2.03 4.66 9.65
CA ALA A 99 -1.70 5.97 9.10
C ALA A 99 -1.67 7.05 10.19
N ASP A 100 -2.61 7.00 11.11
CA ASP A 100 -2.65 7.93 12.24
C ASP A 100 -1.41 7.77 13.14
N ALA A 101 -1.10 6.54 13.54
CA ALA A 101 0.06 6.24 14.38
C ALA A 101 1.38 6.61 13.69
N ALA A 102 1.47 6.40 12.39
CA ALA A 102 2.65 6.69 11.60
C ALA A 102 2.73 8.14 11.13
N ARG A 103 1.67 8.91 11.29
CA ARG A 103 1.54 10.24 10.67
C ARG A 103 1.85 10.16 9.18
N ALA A 104 1.19 9.22 8.51
CA ALA A 104 1.46 8.94 7.11
C ALA A 104 1.04 10.12 6.22
N ASP A 105 1.81 10.35 5.18
CA ASP A 105 1.48 11.31 4.13
C ASP A 105 0.41 10.75 3.22
N TYR A 106 0.52 9.47 2.88
CA TYR A 106 -0.41 8.82 1.96
C TYR A 106 -0.78 7.42 2.41
N LEU A 107 -2.05 7.08 2.18
CA LEU A 107 -2.55 5.72 2.15
C LEU A 107 -2.82 5.38 0.69
N ILE A 108 -2.12 4.38 0.17
CA ILE A 108 -2.22 3.98 -1.23
C ILE A 108 -3.13 2.77 -1.34
N THR A 109 -4.20 2.90 -2.11
CA THR A 109 -5.23 1.86 -2.25
C THR A 109 -5.76 1.78 -3.68
N GLY A 110 -6.18 0.60 -4.08
CA GLY A 110 -6.94 0.41 -5.31
C GLY A 110 -8.44 0.65 -5.14
N ASN A 111 -8.90 0.88 -3.91
CA ASN A 111 -10.31 1.05 -3.56
C ASN A 111 -10.55 2.35 -2.80
N GLN A 112 -10.26 3.48 -3.43
CA GLN A 112 -10.39 4.80 -2.80
C GLN A 112 -11.79 5.05 -2.23
N ARG A 113 -12.82 4.46 -2.84
CA ARG A 113 -14.21 4.60 -2.40
C ARG A 113 -14.48 4.04 -1.00
N HIS A 114 -13.63 3.12 -0.54
CA HIS A 114 -13.77 2.50 0.78
C HIS A 114 -13.27 3.40 1.91
N PHE A 115 -12.57 4.47 1.57
CA PHE A 115 -11.95 5.37 2.53
C PHE A 115 -12.44 6.79 2.34
N PRO A 116 -12.39 7.64 3.40
CA PRO A 116 -12.50 9.08 3.19
C PRO A 116 -11.31 9.58 2.36
N PRO A 117 -11.45 10.70 1.60
CA PRO A 117 -10.34 11.22 0.81
C PRO A 117 -9.12 11.61 1.65
N PHE A 118 -9.38 12.00 2.89
CA PHE A 118 -8.34 12.36 3.86
C PHE A 118 -8.67 11.75 5.21
N TRP A 119 -7.65 11.39 5.95
CA TRP A 119 -7.75 11.13 7.36
C TRP A 119 -6.65 11.95 8.05
N LYS A 120 -7.06 13.03 8.74
CA LYS A 120 -6.13 14.02 9.29
C LYS A 120 -5.19 14.52 8.18
N THR A 121 -3.88 14.35 8.33
CA THR A 121 -2.90 14.77 7.32
C THR A 121 -2.62 13.73 6.25
N THR A 122 -3.22 12.54 6.39
CA THR A 122 -3.04 11.44 5.42
C THR A 122 -4.01 11.60 4.26
N LYS A 123 -3.50 11.67 3.04
CA LYS A 123 -4.32 11.66 1.83
C LYS A 123 -4.43 10.24 1.29
N VAL A 124 -5.64 9.85 0.90
CA VAL A 124 -5.91 8.54 0.28
C VAL A 124 -5.78 8.68 -1.23
N ILE A 125 -4.86 7.94 -1.82
CA ILE A 125 -4.53 8.05 -3.24
C ILE A 125 -4.44 6.67 -3.91
N SER A 126 -4.51 6.68 -5.25
CA SER A 126 -4.32 5.49 -6.07
C SER A 126 -2.83 5.25 -6.34
N SER A 127 -2.53 4.05 -6.88
CA SER A 127 -1.18 3.73 -7.35
C SER A 127 -0.69 4.71 -8.41
N ARG A 128 -1.55 5.04 -9.36
CA ARG A 128 -1.20 5.97 -10.44
C ARG A 128 -0.91 7.36 -9.90
N GLU A 129 -1.73 7.84 -8.98
CA GLU A 129 -1.50 9.13 -8.35
C GLU A 129 -0.17 9.18 -7.61
N PHE A 130 0.14 8.12 -6.86
CA PHE A 130 1.41 8.04 -6.14
C PHE A 130 2.60 8.08 -7.09
N ILE A 131 2.58 7.26 -8.15
CA ILE A 131 3.68 7.23 -9.12
C ILE A 131 3.80 8.57 -9.84
N SER A 132 2.67 9.22 -10.17
CA SER A 132 2.67 10.55 -10.77
C SER A 132 3.38 11.58 -9.90
N LEU A 133 3.25 11.45 -8.58
CA LEU A 133 3.85 12.39 -7.64
C LEU A 133 5.35 12.16 -7.47
N VAL A 134 5.80 10.92 -7.40
CA VAL A 134 7.17 10.60 -6.99
C VAL A 134 8.07 10.15 -8.13
N ALA A 135 7.51 9.55 -9.18
CA ALA A 135 8.29 8.97 -10.27
C ALA A 135 7.48 8.94 -11.58
N PRO A 136 7.03 10.09 -12.09
CA PRO A 136 6.15 10.12 -13.27
C PRO A 136 6.75 9.45 -14.50
N HIS A 137 8.07 9.39 -14.60
CA HIS A 137 8.76 8.72 -15.70
C HIS A 137 8.54 7.20 -15.72
N LEU A 138 8.10 6.61 -14.61
CA LEU A 138 7.79 5.18 -14.53
C LEU A 138 6.38 4.84 -14.99
N LEU A 139 5.52 5.84 -15.20
CA LEU A 139 4.18 5.59 -15.71
C LEU A 139 4.27 5.14 -17.17
N PRO A 140 3.48 4.09 -17.55
CA PRO A 140 3.41 3.71 -18.95
C PRO A 140 2.90 4.89 -19.77
N GLN A 141 3.50 5.11 -20.92
CA GLN A 141 3.02 6.12 -21.87
C GLN A 141 1.77 5.67 -22.62
N GLY A 142 1.08 4.71 -22.03
CA GLY A 142 0.06 3.91 -22.64
C GLY A 142 -0.95 4.64 -23.46
N GLY A 143 -1.34 4.05 -24.57
CA GLY A 143 -2.47 4.48 -25.35
C GLY A 143 -2.29 5.76 -26.14
N ARG A 144 -1.23 6.49 -25.94
CA ARG A 144 -0.91 7.55 -26.86
C ARG A 144 -0.25 6.96 -28.07
N GLY A 145 -1.05 6.77 -29.07
CA GLY A 145 -0.47 6.58 -30.38
C GLY A 145 0.52 7.71 -30.64
N PRO A 146 1.40 7.51 -31.60
CA PRO A 146 2.25 8.61 -32.03
C PRO A 146 1.36 9.81 -32.35
N ALA A 147 1.67 10.87 -31.69
CA ALA A 147 0.93 12.09 -31.93
C ALA A 147 1.04 12.47 -33.38
#